data_c162ea6137e33b7dcf1b23e88523ce79
#
_entry.id   c162ea6137e33b7dcf1b23e88523ce79
#
_cell.length_a   1.000
_cell.length_b   1.000
_cell.length_c   1.000
_cell.angle_alpha   90.00
_cell.angle_beta   90.00
_cell.angle_gamma   90.00
#
_symmetry.space_group_name_H-M   'P 1'
#
loop_
_entity.id
_entity.type
_entity.pdbx_description
1 polymer ?
#
loop_
_entity_poly.entity_id
_entity_poly.type
_entity_poly.pdbx_seq_one_letter_code
_entity_poly.pdbx_strand_id
1 'polypeptide(L)'
;MSDGLRQVSLERTSRGRLVARNERGATLALGMGEDGDFTPVELLLVAIAGCAAIDVDLITGKRSAPEEFRVDASGVKIRDQHGNRMVELGVDFRVRFPDDDAGRAAEAVLHRAIDASHDRLCTVTRTVETASPVTV
;
A
#
# COMPACT_ATOMS: atom_id res chain seq x y z
N MET A 1 -25.10 -9.03 -5.72
CA MET A 1 -23.90 -8.67 -4.93
C MET A 1 -22.66 -8.75 -5.81
N SER A 2 -21.76 -7.84 -5.68
CA SER A 2 -20.53 -7.83 -6.45
C SER A 2 -19.41 -8.53 -5.65
N ASP A 3 -18.74 -9.50 -6.26
CA ASP A 3 -17.57 -10.15 -5.66
C ASP A 3 -16.41 -9.18 -5.48
N GLY A 4 -16.45 -8.06 -6.20
CA GLY A 4 -15.46 -7.01 -6.10
C GLY A 4 -15.67 -6.02 -4.98
N LEU A 5 -16.82 -6.06 -4.27
CA LEU A 5 -17.12 -5.08 -3.24
C LEU A 5 -16.14 -5.20 -2.06
N ARG A 6 -15.60 -4.07 -1.64
CA ARG A 6 -14.79 -3.93 -0.42
C ARG A 6 -15.37 -2.79 0.42
N GLN A 7 -15.51 -3.01 1.71
CA GLN A 7 -16.12 -2.03 2.62
C GLN A 7 -15.34 -1.91 3.91
N VAL A 8 -15.25 -0.70 4.41
CA VAL A 8 -14.76 -0.40 5.75
C VAL A 8 -15.71 0.60 6.38
N SER A 9 -15.77 0.62 7.70
CA SER A 9 -16.52 1.62 8.44
C SER A 9 -15.59 2.34 9.41
N LEU A 10 -15.91 3.60 9.70
CA LEU A 10 -15.14 4.41 10.65
C LEU A 10 -16.09 5.01 11.68
N GLU A 11 -15.66 5.01 12.93
CA GLU A 11 -16.36 5.66 14.02
C GLU A 11 -15.46 6.66 14.70
N ARG A 12 -16.03 7.83 15.03
CA ARG A 12 -15.30 8.85 15.78
C ARG A 12 -15.15 8.42 17.24
N THR A 13 -13.95 8.47 17.76
CA THR A 13 -13.66 8.18 19.17
C THR A 13 -13.47 9.47 19.98
N SER A 14 -12.86 10.48 19.37
CA SER A 14 -12.72 11.81 19.93
C SER A 14 -12.43 12.79 18.80
N ARG A 15 -12.23 14.06 19.12
CA ARG A 15 -11.98 15.08 18.10
C ARG A 15 -10.75 14.74 17.27
N GLY A 16 -10.94 14.59 15.96
CA GLY A 16 -9.87 14.28 15.01
C GLY A 16 -9.34 12.87 15.10
N ARG A 17 -10.02 11.96 15.84
CA ARG A 17 -9.59 10.58 16.01
C ARG A 17 -10.71 9.62 15.66
N LEU A 18 -10.36 8.57 14.94
CA LEU A 18 -11.31 7.59 14.42
C LEU A 18 -10.76 6.18 14.60
N VAL A 19 -11.64 5.21 14.60
CA VAL A 19 -11.27 3.79 14.49
C VAL A 19 -11.93 3.22 13.26
N ALA A 20 -11.15 2.63 12.38
CA ALA A 20 -11.61 1.92 11.20
C ALA A 20 -11.79 0.44 11.51
N ARG A 21 -12.80 -0.17 10.89
CA ARG A 21 -13.08 -1.61 11.00
C ARG A 21 -13.30 -2.19 9.61
N ASN A 22 -12.80 -3.39 9.40
CA ASN A 22 -13.14 -4.15 8.20
C ASN A 22 -14.21 -5.19 8.51
N GLU A 23 -14.71 -5.87 7.48
CA GLU A 23 -15.79 -6.86 7.63
C GLU A 23 -15.39 -8.07 8.49
N ARG A 24 -14.10 -8.37 8.59
CA ARG A 24 -13.58 -9.49 9.37
C ARG A 24 -13.31 -9.15 10.84
N GLY A 25 -13.55 -7.89 11.23
CA GLY A 25 -13.43 -7.44 12.62
C GLY A 25 -12.08 -6.83 13.01
N ALA A 26 -11.14 -6.70 12.08
CA ALA A 26 -9.89 -6.00 12.36
C ALA A 26 -10.14 -4.52 12.54
N THR A 27 -9.36 -3.88 13.43
CA THR A 27 -9.50 -2.46 13.72
C THR A 27 -8.18 -1.73 13.51
N LEU A 28 -8.27 -0.44 13.19
CA LEU A 28 -7.11 0.42 13.00
C LEU A 28 -7.47 1.82 13.50
N ALA A 29 -6.65 2.33 14.42
CA ALA A 29 -6.81 3.70 14.91
C ALA A 29 -6.13 4.67 13.95
N LEU A 30 -6.75 5.81 13.69
CA LEU A 30 -6.15 6.88 12.88
C LEU A 30 -6.50 8.25 13.46
N GLY A 31 -5.64 9.21 13.18
CA GLY A 31 -5.76 10.55 13.74
C GLY A 31 -5.08 11.61 12.89
N MET A 32 -4.67 12.68 13.53
CA MET A 32 -4.08 13.85 12.86
C MET A 32 -2.55 13.89 12.90
N GLY A 33 -1.92 12.86 13.46
CA GLY A 33 -0.46 12.77 13.55
C GLY A 33 0.13 13.32 14.85
N GLU A 34 -0.69 13.85 15.73
CA GLU A 34 -0.23 14.43 17.02
C GLU A 34 -0.04 13.38 18.11
N ASP A 35 -0.67 12.23 17.95
CA ASP A 35 -0.81 11.20 18.97
C ASP A 35 -0.08 9.89 18.64
N GLY A 36 0.66 9.84 17.55
CA GLY A 36 1.36 8.65 17.12
C GLY A 36 0.56 7.69 16.24
N ASP A 37 -0.75 7.90 16.14
CA ASP A 37 -1.57 7.10 15.22
C ASP A 37 -1.28 7.47 13.76
N PHE A 38 -1.58 6.55 12.86
CA PHE A 38 -1.49 6.85 11.42
C PHE A 38 -2.45 7.97 11.04
N THR A 39 -1.99 8.84 10.13
CA THR A 39 -2.89 9.80 9.47
C THR A 39 -3.51 9.16 8.23
N PRO A 40 -4.63 9.68 7.71
CA PRO A 40 -5.20 9.17 6.46
C PRO A 40 -4.23 9.18 5.28
N VAL A 41 -3.40 10.21 5.16
CA VAL A 41 -2.38 10.28 4.09
C VAL A 41 -1.34 9.19 4.25
N GLU A 42 -0.88 8.94 5.48
CA GLU A 42 0.04 7.83 5.75
C GLU A 42 -0.59 6.49 5.42
N LEU A 43 -1.89 6.32 5.68
CA LEU A 43 -2.61 5.09 5.33
C LEU A 43 -2.73 4.91 3.82
N LEU A 44 -2.86 5.98 3.06
CA LEU A 44 -2.81 5.90 1.60
C LEU A 44 -1.45 5.35 1.15
N LEU A 45 -0.35 5.85 1.72
CA LEU A 45 0.99 5.37 1.42
C LEU A 45 1.17 3.91 1.85
N VAL A 46 0.67 3.53 3.01
CA VAL A 46 0.68 2.13 3.47
C VAL A 46 -0.08 1.24 2.48
N ALA A 47 -1.22 1.68 2.00
CA ALA A 47 -2.02 0.91 1.04
C ALA A 47 -1.27 0.73 -0.29
N ILE A 48 -0.64 1.77 -0.79
CA ILE A 48 0.15 1.71 -2.03
C ILE A 48 1.31 0.74 -1.86
N ALA A 49 2.12 0.91 -0.81
CA ALA A 49 3.27 0.05 -0.56
C ALA A 49 2.86 -1.39 -0.24
N GLY A 50 1.83 -1.56 0.60
CA GLY A 50 1.38 -2.89 1.03
C GLY A 50 0.81 -3.72 -0.10
N CYS A 51 0.02 -3.12 -0.97
CA CYS A 51 -0.54 -3.81 -2.13
C CYS A 51 0.57 -4.29 -3.08
N ALA A 52 1.51 -3.40 -3.39
CA ALA A 52 2.66 -3.74 -4.23
C ALA A 52 3.54 -4.80 -3.57
N ALA A 53 3.81 -4.67 -2.26
CA ALA A 53 4.64 -5.62 -1.52
C ALA A 53 4.05 -7.03 -1.51
N ILE A 54 2.75 -7.15 -1.31
CA ILE A 54 2.07 -8.45 -1.32
C ILE A 54 2.19 -9.10 -2.69
N ASP A 55 1.98 -8.36 -3.77
CA ASP A 55 2.13 -8.89 -5.14
C ASP A 55 3.55 -9.44 -5.36
N VAL A 56 4.55 -8.65 -5.00
CA VAL A 56 5.96 -9.02 -5.19
C VAL A 56 6.32 -10.24 -4.33
N ASP A 57 5.88 -10.27 -3.08
CA ASP A 57 6.14 -11.38 -2.18
C ASP A 57 5.51 -12.68 -2.70
N LEU A 58 4.28 -12.62 -3.19
CA LEU A 58 3.60 -13.80 -3.75
C LEU A 58 4.30 -14.34 -5.00
N ILE A 59 4.83 -13.45 -5.85
CA ILE A 59 5.51 -13.87 -7.09
C ILE A 59 6.90 -14.43 -6.78
N THR A 60 7.72 -13.69 -6.04
CA THR A 60 9.10 -14.12 -5.73
C THR A 60 9.12 -15.27 -4.75
N GLY A 61 8.18 -15.31 -3.81
CA GLY A 61 8.09 -16.31 -2.76
C GLY A 61 7.83 -17.72 -3.27
N LYS A 62 7.36 -17.88 -4.51
CA LYS A 62 7.24 -19.20 -5.15
C LYS A 62 8.59 -19.86 -5.33
N ARG A 63 9.68 -19.08 -5.34
CA ARG A 63 11.03 -19.59 -5.55
C ARG A 63 11.85 -19.61 -4.28
N SER A 64 11.76 -18.57 -3.46
CA SER A 64 12.52 -18.48 -2.22
C SER A 64 11.90 -17.44 -1.28
N ALA A 65 11.97 -17.71 0.02
CA ALA A 65 11.65 -16.69 1.02
C ALA A 65 12.80 -15.67 1.10
N PRO A 66 12.52 -14.38 1.18
CA PRO A 66 13.59 -13.37 1.33
C PRO A 66 14.17 -13.39 2.74
N GLU A 67 15.44 -13.00 2.87
CA GLU A 67 16.08 -12.74 4.16
C GLU A 67 15.80 -11.32 4.64
N GLU A 68 15.63 -10.40 3.70
CA GLU A 68 15.22 -9.02 3.98
C GLU A 68 14.16 -8.61 2.96
N PHE A 69 13.08 -8.01 3.45
CA PHE A 69 12.02 -7.48 2.59
C PHE A 69 11.49 -6.21 3.22
N ARG A 70 11.86 -5.09 2.65
CA ARG A 70 11.43 -3.77 3.13
C ARG A 70 10.91 -2.96 1.96
N VAL A 71 9.80 -2.27 2.18
CA VAL A 71 9.19 -1.39 1.19
C VAL A 71 8.92 -0.05 1.85
N ASP A 72 9.39 1.01 1.25
CA ASP A 72 9.15 2.38 1.70
C ASP A 72 8.30 3.09 0.66
N ALA A 73 7.27 3.79 1.11
CA ALA A 73 6.46 4.64 0.25
C ALA A 73 6.58 6.08 0.71
N SER A 74 6.60 6.99 -0.25
CA SER A 74 6.71 8.41 0.03
C SER A 74 5.88 9.23 -0.95
N GLY A 75 5.64 10.48 -0.59
CA GLY A 75 4.97 11.43 -1.45
C GLY A 75 5.06 12.81 -0.83
N VAL A 76 4.71 13.81 -1.60
CA VAL A 76 4.75 15.21 -1.16
C VAL A 76 3.32 15.76 -1.13
N LYS A 77 2.92 16.29 0.02
CA LYS A 77 1.63 16.96 0.14
C LYS A 77 1.76 18.39 -0.36
N ILE A 78 0.91 18.77 -1.29
CA ILE A 78 0.86 20.13 -1.82
C ILE A 78 -0.55 20.71 -1.67
N ARG A 79 -0.62 22.01 -1.83
CA ARG A 79 -1.89 22.71 -1.97
C ARG A 79 -1.84 23.52 -3.27
N ASP A 80 -2.82 23.28 -4.12
CA ASP A 80 -2.97 24.02 -5.37
C ASP A 80 -4.32 24.76 -5.40
N GLN A 81 -4.68 25.30 -6.55
CA GLN A 81 -5.90 26.08 -6.70
C GLN A 81 -7.19 25.28 -6.43
N HIS A 82 -7.11 23.95 -6.46
CA HIS A 82 -8.25 23.06 -6.21
C HIS A 82 -8.26 22.44 -4.80
N GLY A 83 -7.20 22.66 -4.02
CA GLY A 83 -7.09 22.16 -2.64
C GLY A 83 -5.84 21.35 -2.39
N ASN A 84 -5.94 20.48 -1.40
CA ASN A 84 -4.81 19.66 -0.97
C ASN A 84 -4.77 18.34 -1.74
N ARG A 85 -3.58 17.89 -2.11
CA ARG A 85 -3.36 16.57 -2.72
C ARG A 85 -1.93 16.11 -2.54
N MET A 86 -1.70 14.83 -2.83
CA MET A 86 -0.36 14.26 -2.83
C MET A 86 0.18 14.19 -4.25
N VAL A 87 1.46 14.47 -4.39
CA VAL A 87 2.21 14.34 -5.65
C VAL A 87 3.52 13.60 -5.38
N GLU A 88 4.23 13.27 -6.43
CA GLU A 88 5.54 12.60 -6.35
C GLU A 88 5.48 11.32 -5.51
N LEU A 89 4.42 10.54 -5.72
CA LEU A 89 4.26 9.26 -5.04
C LEU A 89 5.28 8.26 -5.56
N GLY A 90 5.96 7.60 -4.63
CA GLY A 90 6.96 6.60 -4.98
C GLY A 90 6.98 5.44 -4.01
N VAL A 91 7.42 4.29 -4.52
CA VAL A 91 7.62 3.07 -3.74
C VAL A 91 9.02 2.56 -4.01
N ASP A 92 9.75 2.27 -2.95
CA ASP A 92 11.12 1.77 -3.02
C ASP A 92 11.20 0.42 -2.33
N PHE A 93 11.74 -0.59 -3.05
CA PHE A 93 11.89 -1.94 -2.55
C PHE A 93 13.33 -2.22 -2.17
N ARG A 94 13.52 -2.83 -1.00
CA ARG A 94 14.80 -3.38 -0.56
C ARG A 94 14.58 -4.85 -0.21
N VAL A 95 14.98 -5.73 -1.15
CA VAL A 95 14.74 -7.17 -1.03
C VAL A 95 16.05 -7.91 -1.21
N ARG A 96 16.36 -8.82 -0.30
CA ARG A 96 17.53 -9.65 -0.37
C ARG A 96 17.14 -11.12 -0.19
N PHE A 97 17.59 -11.95 -1.08
CA PHE A 97 17.33 -13.39 -1.05
C PHE A 97 18.57 -14.17 -0.58
N PRO A 98 18.38 -15.41 -0.09
CA PRO A 98 19.51 -16.28 0.25
C PRO A 98 20.44 -16.49 -0.93
N ASP A 99 21.74 -16.69 -0.63
CA ASP A 99 22.77 -16.96 -1.63
C ASP A 99 22.79 -18.44 -1.96
N ASP A 100 21.75 -18.91 -2.63
CA ASP A 100 21.60 -20.28 -3.12
C ASP A 100 20.82 -20.25 -4.45
N ASP A 101 20.60 -21.41 -5.05
CA ASP A 101 19.93 -21.51 -6.35
C ASP A 101 18.50 -20.95 -6.32
N ALA A 102 17.76 -21.26 -5.27
CA ALA A 102 16.40 -20.78 -5.11
C ALA A 102 16.37 -19.25 -4.94
N GLY A 103 17.28 -18.71 -4.13
CA GLY A 103 17.39 -17.26 -3.91
C GLY A 103 17.76 -16.51 -5.18
N ARG A 104 18.67 -17.05 -5.97
CA ARG A 104 19.04 -16.45 -7.27
C ARG A 104 17.89 -16.49 -8.25
N ALA A 105 17.09 -17.57 -8.25
CA ALA A 105 15.91 -17.67 -9.09
C ALA A 105 14.85 -16.62 -8.69
N ALA A 106 14.67 -16.39 -7.39
CA ALA A 106 13.75 -15.35 -6.89
C ALA A 106 14.23 -13.95 -7.31
N GLU A 107 15.53 -13.68 -7.14
CA GLU A 107 16.09 -12.38 -7.52
C GLU A 107 15.97 -12.12 -9.03
N ALA A 108 16.12 -13.16 -9.85
CA ALA A 108 16.00 -13.03 -11.31
C ALA A 108 14.61 -12.57 -11.76
N VAL A 109 13.57 -12.80 -10.97
CA VAL A 109 12.20 -12.38 -11.32
C VAL A 109 11.74 -11.15 -10.55
N LEU A 110 12.56 -10.61 -9.64
CA LEU A 110 12.19 -9.50 -8.77
C LEU A 110 11.73 -8.27 -9.56
N HIS A 111 12.50 -7.82 -10.54
CA HIS A 111 12.15 -6.63 -11.32
C HIS A 111 10.88 -6.83 -12.13
N ARG A 112 10.68 -8.02 -12.72
CA ARG A 112 9.45 -8.32 -13.44
C ARG A 112 8.24 -8.37 -12.50
N ALA A 113 8.43 -8.84 -11.27
CA ALA A 113 7.38 -8.86 -10.27
C ALA A 113 6.95 -7.44 -9.89
N ILE A 114 7.92 -6.54 -9.67
CA ILE A 114 7.67 -5.14 -9.37
C ILE A 114 6.93 -4.46 -10.53
N ASP A 115 7.39 -4.66 -11.76
CA ASP A 115 6.76 -4.08 -12.94
C ASP A 115 5.34 -4.61 -13.14
N ALA A 116 5.13 -5.91 -12.98
CA ALA A 116 3.80 -6.52 -13.11
C ALA A 116 2.84 -5.99 -12.05
N SER A 117 3.31 -5.81 -10.81
CA SER A 117 2.50 -5.22 -9.74
C SER A 117 2.07 -3.80 -10.12
N HIS A 118 3.03 -2.95 -10.48
CA HIS A 118 2.76 -1.56 -10.85
C HIS A 118 1.81 -1.45 -12.05
N ASP A 119 2.08 -2.20 -13.10
CA ASP A 119 1.38 -2.03 -14.38
C ASP A 119 0.00 -2.64 -14.38
N ARG A 120 -0.25 -3.71 -13.63
CA ARG A 120 -1.48 -4.48 -13.80
C ARG A 120 -2.10 -5.03 -12.51
N LEU A 121 -1.30 -5.43 -11.53
CA LEU A 121 -1.81 -6.22 -10.40
C LEU A 121 -2.23 -5.38 -9.21
N CYS A 122 -1.51 -4.29 -8.93
CA CYS A 122 -1.76 -3.47 -7.74
C CYS A 122 -3.03 -2.65 -7.90
N THR A 123 -4.11 -3.13 -7.30
CA THR A 123 -5.42 -2.45 -7.33
C THR A 123 -5.31 -1.03 -6.79
N VAL A 124 -4.57 -0.83 -5.70
CA VAL A 124 -4.43 0.49 -5.06
C VAL A 124 -3.75 1.47 -6.01
N THR A 125 -2.58 1.11 -6.54
CA THR A 125 -1.83 1.98 -7.46
C THR A 125 -2.64 2.31 -8.70
N ARG A 126 -3.27 1.32 -9.30
CA ARG A 126 -4.09 1.55 -10.49
C ARG A 126 -5.28 2.47 -10.20
N THR A 127 -5.90 2.31 -9.01
CA THR A 127 -7.00 3.20 -8.61
C THR A 127 -6.53 4.64 -8.46
N VAL A 128 -5.37 4.85 -7.83
CA VAL A 128 -4.78 6.19 -7.66
C VAL A 128 -4.45 6.80 -9.01
N GLU A 129 -3.80 6.04 -9.90
CA GLU A 129 -3.34 6.56 -11.20
C GLU A 129 -4.48 6.80 -12.18
N THR A 130 -5.59 6.07 -12.07
CA THR A 130 -6.74 6.24 -12.96
C THR A 130 -7.76 7.26 -12.44
N ALA A 131 -7.52 7.83 -11.26
CA ALA A 131 -8.31 8.93 -10.70
C ALA A 131 -9.82 8.65 -10.63
N SER A 132 -10.21 7.53 -9.99
CA SER A 132 -11.63 7.21 -9.80
C SER A 132 -12.31 8.25 -8.89
N PRO A 133 -13.49 8.77 -9.28
CA PRO A 133 -14.18 9.76 -8.46
C PRO A 133 -14.66 9.19 -7.12
N VAL A 134 -14.73 10.05 -6.12
CA VAL A 134 -15.28 9.69 -4.80
C VAL A 134 -16.63 10.37 -4.65
N THR A 135 -17.67 9.58 -4.39
CA THR A 135 -19.02 10.10 -4.13
C THR A 135 -19.27 10.18 -2.62
N VAL A 136 -19.87 11.26 -2.15
CA VAL A 136 -20.25 11.44 -0.74
C VAL A 136 -21.73 11.67 -0.58
#